data_c9cadfb03d00eae795a8f7df65f08cd5
#
_entry.id   c9cadfb03d00eae795a8f7df65f08cd5
#
_cell.length_a   1.000
_cell.length_b   1.000
_cell.length_c   1.000
_cell.angle_alpha   90.00
_cell.angle_beta   90.00
_cell.angle_gamma   90.00
#
_symmetry.space_group_name_H-M   'P 1'
#
loop_
_entity.id
_entity.type
_entity.pdbx_description
1 polymer ?
#
loop_
_entity_poly.entity_id
_entity_poly.type
_entity_poly.pdbx_seq_one_letter_code
_entity_poly.pdbx_strand_id
1 'polypeptide(L)'
;PVGIINADFLREVNLYTGAFPANRRDALSSVIEMYQVDGSKEQFNFRGAIGASDLALTADGPIGENTTYIASVRRSYLQFLFAALELPFLPKYNDYQFKVKTKLNEKNEISVVSLGAYDVNSLNLEANDTEEQRYILGNLPVNNQWSYAFGVVYKHYGENGFDTWVASRNYLDNKAYKYQDNNEVDSLLLLDYESDEIENKFRYEHTSRFDNGLKLNYGGNFEYAKFFTDNFNRTFFGGESVEFNYESSLELFKWGAFAQVSQELFKKRLVLSLGVRADANNYNEHMQNLLNQLSPRFSASFMLTQDWYLNFNTGRFYQLPAYTTLGFKNPEGVAVNKQNDLKYIRSDHFVAGLEVLPDDQSKFSIEGFYKKYDNYPFSLIDSISLASKGADFGIYGSEPVESIAEGRAYGAELLYRNRDLFGINLILSYTLVRSETKPLKESLMDLWWIPTTWDNRHLLN
;
A
#
# COMPACT_ATOMS: atom_id res chain seq x y z
N PRO A 1 -0.87 9.91 10.71
CA PRO A 1 0.22 9.21 11.41
C PRO A 1 1.52 9.40 10.66
N VAL A 2 2.51 9.85 11.36
CA VAL A 2 3.90 9.78 10.95
C VAL A 2 4.19 8.27 10.83
N GLY A 3 4.71 7.81 9.71
CA GLY A 3 4.73 6.40 9.33
C GLY A 3 5.15 5.42 10.43
N ILE A 4 4.51 4.25 10.47
CA ILE A 4 4.75 3.15 11.42
C ILE A 4 6.20 2.63 11.38
N ILE A 5 6.97 2.90 10.31
CA ILE A 5 8.32 2.39 10.14
C ILE A 5 9.33 3.38 10.72
N ASN A 6 10.13 2.91 11.67
CA ASN A 6 11.24 3.67 12.21
C ASN A 6 12.38 3.76 11.19
N ALA A 7 12.83 4.98 10.88
CA ALA A 7 13.93 5.23 9.94
C ALA A 7 15.24 4.51 10.32
N ASP A 8 15.51 4.30 11.61
CA ASP A 8 16.68 3.57 12.10
C ASP A 8 16.73 2.11 11.63
N PHE A 9 15.59 1.54 11.23
CA PHE A 9 15.49 0.19 10.68
C PHE A 9 15.72 0.10 9.18
N LEU A 10 15.76 1.23 8.46
CA LEU A 10 15.84 1.23 7.01
C LEU A 10 17.29 1.17 6.54
N ARG A 11 17.61 0.11 5.78
CA ARG A 11 18.85 -0.01 5.02
C ARG A 11 18.70 0.53 3.61
N GLU A 12 17.58 0.22 2.97
CA GLU A 12 17.31 0.50 1.57
C GLU A 12 15.80 0.60 1.35
N VAL A 13 15.40 1.53 0.50
CA VAL A 13 14.02 1.69 0.05
C VAL A 13 14.00 1.68 -1.46
N ASN A 14 13.28 0.73 -2.05
CA ASN A 14 13.06 0.64 -3.49
C ASN A 14 11.63 1.03 -3.81
N LEU A 15 11.47 2.04 -4.65
CA LEU A 15 10.18 2.49 -5.16
C LEU A 15 10.05 2.07 -6.62
N TYR A 16 9.03 1.28 -6.91
CA TYR A 16 8.61 0.95 -8.26
C TYR A 16 7.37 1.77 -8.59
N THR A 17 7.50 2.78 -9.44
CA THR A 17 6.40 3.67 -9.87
C THR A 17 5.53 3.06 -10.97
N GLY A 18 5.95 1.93 -11.52
CA GLY A 18 5.24 1.13 -12.52
C GLY A 18 6.01 -0.14 -12.85
N ALA A 19 5.44 -1.00 -13.67
CA ALA A 19 6.06 -2.19 -14.26
C ALA A 19 6.90 -3.05 -13.28
N PHE A 20 6.41 -3.22 -12.05
CA PHE A 20 7.10 -4.02 -11.03
C PHE A 20 7.10 -5.51 -11.38
N PRO A 21 8.10 -6.29 -10.86
CA PRO A 21 8.33 -7.68 -11.23
C PRO A 21 7.16 -8.62 -10.86
N ALA A 22 7.10 -9.80 -11.50
CA ALA A 22 5.98 -10.74 -11.40
C ALA A 22 5.77 -11.30 -9.99
N ASN A 23 6.78 -11.31 -9.12
CA ASN A 23 6.66 -11.72 -7.73
C ASN A 23 5.93 -10.68 -6.83
N ARG A 24 5.60 -9.48 -7.36
CA ARG A 24 4.78 -8.48 -6.67
C ARG A 24 3.34 -8.57 -7.12
N ARG A 25 2.43 -8.55 -6.16
CA ARG A 25 0.98 -8.74 -6.36
C ARG A 25 0.18 -7.66 -5.67
N ASP A 26 -1.10 -7.62 -5.98
CA ASP A 26 -2.12 -6.84 -5.28
C ASP A 26 -1.78 -5.34 -5.19
N ALA A 27 -1.30 -4.80 -6.31
CA ALA A 27 -0.92 -3.40 -6.45
C ALA A 27 -1.26 -2.91 -7.85
N LEU A 28 -1.77 -1.67 -7.96
CA LEU A 28 -2.22 -1.05 -9.23
C LEU A 28 -1.24 -0.03 -9.78
N SER A 29 -0.56 0.73 -8.92
CA SER A 29 0.20 1.92 -9.36
C SER A 29 1.67 1.85 -9.03
N SER A 30 2.02 1.45 -7.82
CA SER A 30 3.39 1.43 -7.30
C SER A 30 3.56 0.38 -6.21
N VAL A 31 4.83 0.01 -5.97
CA VAL A 31 5.24 -0.86 -4.87
C VAL A 31 6.44 -0.23 -4.18
N ILE A 32 6.39 -0.14 -2.86
CA ILE A 32 7.52 0.27 -2.02
C ILE A 32 8.06 -0.96 -1.31
N GLU A 33 9.34 -1.25 -1.52
CA GLU A 33 10.06 -2.29 -0.81
C GLU A 33 11.03 -1.67 0.18
N MET A 34 10.88 -2.00 1.45
CA MET A 34 11.71 -1.51 2.52
C MET A 34 12.56 -2.66 3.08
N TYR A 35 13.87 -2.53 2.94
CA TYR A 35 14.81 -3.50 3.48
C TYR A 35 15.30 -3.01 4.83
N GLN A 36 15.12 -3.83 5.85
CA GLN A 36 15.54 -3.52 7.20
C GLN A 36 17.00 -3.88 7.41
N VAL A 37 17.70 -3.09 8.25
CA VAL A 37 19.02 -3.41 8.76
C VAL A 37 18.99 -4.69 9.61
N ASP A 38 20.11 -5.38 9.71
CA ASP A 38 20.33 -6.41 10.71
C ASP A 38 20.95 -5.76 11.96
N GLY A 39 20.74 -6.33 13.15
CA GLY A 39 21.38 -5.86 14.37
C GLY A 39 22.90 -6.05 14.33
N SER A 40 23.64 -5.33 15.17
CA SER A 40 25.08 -5.44 15.31
C SER A 40 25.49 -6.87 15.65
N LYS A 41 26.61 -7.31 15.08
CA LYS A 41 27.25 -8.61 15.41
C LYS A 41 28.31 -8.48 16.46
N GLU A 42 28.78 -7.25 16.76
CA GLU A 42 29.96 -7.00 17.59
C GLU A 42 29.59 -6.66 19.02
N GLN A 43 28.60 -5.78 19.21
CA GLN A 43 28.26 -5.25 20.52
C GLN A 43 26.79 -4.86 20.64
N PHE A 44 26.34 -4.74 21.87
CA PHE A 44 25.04 -4.13 22.17
C PHE A 44 25.12 -2.62 21.97
N ASN A 45 24.13 -2.10 21.21
CA ASN A 45 23.95 -0.67 21.02
C ASN A 45 22.57 -0.26 21.55
N PHE A 46 22.52 0.94 22.10
CA PHE A 46 21.27 1.56 22.55
C PHE A 46 21.22 3.00 22.08
N ARG A 47 20.06 3.40 21.52
CA ARG A 47 19.80 4.77 21.08
C ARG A 47 18.48 5.25 21.67
N GLY A 48 18.50 6.42 22.30
CA GLY A 48 17.33 7.22 22.63
C GLY A 48 17.26 8.44 21.71
N ALA A 49 16.11 8.73 21.14
CA ALA A 49 15.87 9.90 20.30
C ALA A 49 14.60 10.63 20.75
N ILE A 50 14.68 11.95 20.82
CA ILE A 50 13.55 12.83 21.06
C ILE A 50 13.38 13.67 19.79
N GLY A 51 12.32 13.41 19.04
CA GLY A 51 11.97 14.13 17.81
C GLY A 51 11.03 15.31 18.07
N ALA A 52 10.55 15.93 17.01
CA ALA A 52 9.52 16.99 17.11
C ALA A 52 8.14 16.42 17.48
N SER A 53 7.90 15.13 17.21
CA SER A 53 6.58 14.50 17.36
C SER A 53 6.58 13.28 18.28
N ASP A 54 7.73 12.65 18.55
CA ASP A 54 7.82 11.39 19.27
C ASP A 54 9.13 11.20 20.06
N LEU A 55 9.05 10.25 20.98
CA LEU A 55 10.18 9.64 21.69
C LEU A 55 10.39 8.24 21.11
N ALA A 56 11.63 7.92 20.72
CA ALA A 56 12.04 6.62 20.23
C ALA A 56 13.15 6.01 21.08
N LEU A 57 13.02 4.72 21.37
CA LEU A 57 14.08 3.93 22.00
C LEU A 57 14.38 2.75 21.07
N THR A 58 15.65 2.60 20.68
CA THR A 58 16.11 1.52 19.80
C THR A 58 17.27 0.80 20.46
N ALA A 59 17.25 -0.54 20.42
CA ALA A 59 18.33 -1.39 20.89
C ALA A 59 18.65 -2.45 19.85
N ASP A 60 19.94 -2.72 19.63
CA ASP A 60 20.40 -3.77 18.74
C ASP A 60 21.67 -4.44 19.26
N GLY A 61 21.92 -5.67 18.82
CA GLY A 61 23.11 -6.40 19.23
C GLY A 61 23.08 -7.88 18.87
N PRO A 62 24.14 -8.63 19.28
CA PRO A 62 24.22 -10.07 19.09
C PRO A 62 23.50 -10.85 20.19
N ILE A 63 22.96 -12.02 19.82
CA ILE A 63 22.52 -13.08 20.72
C ILE A 63 23.37 -14.33 20.41
N GLY A 64 24.51 -14.49 21.10
CA GLY A 64 25.49 -15.49 20.73
C GLY A 64 26.19 -15.16 19.40
N GLU A 65 26.76 -16.18 18.74
CA GLU A 65 27.62 -15.98 17.56
C GLU A 65 26.86 -15.83 16.26
N ASN A 66 25.67 -16.42 16.15
CA ASN A 66 24.95 -16.58 14.89
C ASN A 66 23.65 -15.78 14.78
N THR A 67 23.24 -15.10 15.85
CA THR A 67 21.98 -14.39 15.91
C THR A 67 22.19 -12.91 16.21
N THR A 68 21.48 -12.07 15.51
CA THR A 68 21.41 -10.62 15.79
C THR A 68 19.97 -10.19 15.97
N TYR A 69 19.76 -9.13 16.72
CA TYR A 69 18.45 -8.51 16.85
C TYR A 69 18.55 -7.00 16.76
N ILE A 70 17.45 -6.38 16.35
CA ILE A 70 17.16 -4.95 16.48
C ILE A 70 15.70 -4.80 16.89
N ALA A 71 15.43 -3.93 17.87
CA ALA A 71 14.11 -3.66 18.38
C ALA A 71 13.96 -2.17 18.70
N SER A 72 12.78 -1.63 18.45
CA SER A 72 12.42 -0.24 18.76
C SER A 72 11.01 -0.14 19.28
N VAL A 73 10.81 0.82 20.17
CA VAL A 73 9.48 1.29 20.60
C VAL A 73 9.45 2.81 20.47
N ARG A 74 8.30 3.34 19.99
CA ARG A 74 8.09 4.77 19.87
C ARG A 74 6.75 5.15 20.50
N ARG A 75 6.72 6.36 21.06
CA ARG A 75 5.52 7.00 21.58
C ARG A 75 5.43 8.44 21.10
N SER A 76 4.32 8.79 20.47
CA SER A 76 4.10 10.17 20.06
C SER A 76 3.62 11.05 21.22
N TYR A 77 3.95 12.33 21.11
CA TYR A 77 3.35 13.41 21.90
C TYR A 77 2.78 14.50 20.97
N LEU A 78 2.39 14.11 19.78
CA LEU A 78 1.87 14.99 18.73
C LEU A 78 0.59 15.71 19.17
N GLN A 79 -0.19 15.11 20.08
CA GLN A 79 -1.38 15.73 20.67
C GLN A 79 -1.08 17.06 21.36
N PHE A 80 0.10 17.24 21.97
CA PHE A 80 0.45 18.51 22.61
C PHE A 80 0.74 19.60 21.57
N LEU A 81 1.41 19.24 20.48
CA LEU A 81 1.66 20.17 19.37
C LEU A 81 0.35 20.55 18.69
N PHE A 82 -0.55 19.59 18.45
CA PHE A 82 -1.85 19.85 17.82
C PHE A 82 -2.76 20.69 18.71
N ALA A 83 -2.76 20.46 20.02
CA ALA A 83 -3.46 21.31 20.96
C ALA A 83 -2.91 22.74 20.95
N ALA A 84 -1.58 22.92 20.94
CA ALA A 84 -0.95 24.25 20.89
C ALA A 84 -1.19 24.99 19.56
N LEU A 85 -1.46 24.25 18.48
CA LEU A 85 -1.84 24.80 17.17
C LEU A 85 -3.37 24.94 16.99
N GLU A 86 -4.14 24.69 18.04
CA GLU A 86 -5.60 24.75 18.04
C GLU A 86 -6.24 23.89 16.93
N LEU A 87 -5.63 22.72 16.64
CA LEU A 87 -6.19 21.78 15.68
C LEU A 87 -7.34 20.98 16.31
N PRO A 88 -8.41 20.69 15.54
CA PRO A 88 -9.63 20.05 16.08
C PRO A 88 -9.48 18.56 16.42
N PHE A 89 -8.30 17.97 16.26
CA PHE A 89 -8.03 16.56 16.58
C PHE A 89 -6.65 16.36 17.22
N LEU A 90 -6.54 15.38 18.11
CA LEU A 90 -5.38 15.12 18.97
C LEU A 90 -4.90 13.69 18.79
N PRO A 91 -4.03 13.40 17.81
CA PRO A 91 -3.53 12.05 17.55
C PRO A 91 -2.48 11.62 18.57
N LYS A 92 -2.58 10.37 19.01
CA LYS A 92 -1.58 9.68 19.84
C LYS A 92 -1.27 8.35 19.17
N TYR A 93 -0.01 8.02 18.97
CA TYR A 93 0.38 6.71 18.51
C TYR A 93 1.49 6.12 19.38
N ASN A 94 1.46 4.80 19.49
CA ASN A 94 2.55 4.01 20.04
C ASN A 94 2.85 2.92 19.03
N ASP A 95 4.09 2.69 18.74
CA ASP A 95 4.48 1.62 17.83
C ASP A 95 5.70 0.86 18.34
N TYR A 96 5.81 -0.34 17.82
CA TYR A 96 6.98 -1.18 18.03
C TYR A 96 7.42 -1.80 16.71
N GLN A 97 8.69 -2.10 16.63
CA GLN A 97 9.29 -2.80 15.51
C GLN A 97 10.43 -3.68 16.00
N PHE A 98 10.51 -4.91 15.52
CA PHE A 98 11.68 -5.73 15.78
C PHE A 98 12.03 -6.65 14.61
N LYS A 99 13.30 -7.04 14.56
CA LYS A 99 13.82 -8.05 13.66
C LYS A 99 14.85 -8.88 14.41
N VAL A 100 14.71 -10.20 14.31
CA VAL A 100 15.71 -11.16 14.78
C VAL A 100 16.16 -11.99 13.58
N LYS A 101 17.46 -12.11 13.37
CA LYS A 101 18.03 -12.88 12.28
C LYS A 101 19.04 -13.87 12.82
N THR A 102 18.87 -15.15 12.46
CA THR A 102 19.75 -16.26 12.86
C THR A 102 20.32 -16.93 11.62
N LYS A 103 21.62 -17.06 11.56
CA LYS A 103 22.33 -17.88 10.60
C LYS A 103 22.43 -19.30 11.15
N LEU A 104 21.59 -20.22 10.66
CA LEU A 104 21.56 -21.60 11.13
C LEU A 104 22.81 -22.38 10.71
N ASN A 105 23.29 -22.12 9.50
CA ASN A 105 24.56 -22.60 8.95
C ASN A 105 24.91 -21.75 7.71
N GLU A 106 25.93 -22.15 6.93
CA GLU A 106 26.39 -21.40 5.75
C GLU A 106 25.35 -21.26 4.65
N LYS A 107 24.39 -22.20 4.56
CA LYS A 107 23.35 -22.25 3.51
C LYS A 107 21.99 -21.84 4.00
N ASN A 108 21.78 -21.67 5.30
CA ASN A 108 20.44 -21.52 5.84
C ASN A 108 20.39 -20.34 6.83
N GLU A 109 19.44 -19.45 6.62
CA GLU A 109 19.12 -18.36 7.55
C GLU A 109 17.61 -18.27 7.81
N ILE A 110 17.25 -17.86 9.00
CA ILE A 110 15.90 -17.56 9.41
C ILE A 110 15.83 -16.14 9.97
N SER A 111 14.78 -15.42 9.62
CA SER A 111 14.52 -14.09 10.18
C SER A 111 13.08 -14.02 10.66
N VAL A 112 12.90 -13.43 11.82
CA VAL A 112 11.59 -13.08 12.39
C VAL A 112 11.48 -11.57 12.40
N VAL A 113 10.39 -11.05 11.85
CA VAL A 113 10.13 -9.61 11.71
C VAL A 113 8.75 -9.32 12.24
N SER A 114 8.61 -8.26 13.03
CA SER A 114 7.31 -7.75 13.41
C SER A 114 7.33 -6.24 13.54
N LEU A 115 6.18 -5.65 13.28
CA LEU A 115 5.87 -4.25 13.55
C LEU A 115 4.40 -4.15 13.94
N GLY A 116 4.07 -3.18 14.76
CA GLY A 116 2.69 -2.93 15.14
C GLY A 116 2.53 -1.53 15.70
N ALA A 117 1.30 -1.02 15.64
CA ALA A 117 0.95 0.30 16.14
C ALA A 117 -0.40 0.27 16.85
N TYR A 118 -0.55 1.13 17.83
CA TYR A 118 -1.79 1.46 18.51
C TYR A 118 -2.01 2.96 18.42
N ASP A 119 -2.96 3.35 17.60
CA ASP A 119 -3.30 4.74 17.31
C ASP A 119 -4.62 5.09 18.00
N VAL A 120 -4.60 6.17 18.76
CA VAL A 120 -5.77 6.73 19.43
C VAL A 120 -5.93 8.17 19.00
N ASN A 121 -7.09 8.49 18.49
CA ASN A 121 -7.43 9.85 18.15
C ASN A 121 -8.53 10.38 19.08
N SER A 122 -8.47 11.65 19.47
CA SER A 122 -9.50 12.31 20.23
C SER A 122 -9.79 13.69 19.63
N LEU A 123 -11.01 14.18 19.79
CA LEU A 123 -11.38 15.52 19.34
C LEU A 123 -10.89 16.58 20.34
N ASN A 124 -10.45 17.71 19.81
CA ASN A 124 -10.13 18.90 20.58
C ASN A 124 -11.32 19.85 20.55
N LEU A 125 -12.28 19.64 21.46
CA LEU A 125 -13.52 20.42 21.48
C LEU A 125 -13.32 21.91 21.84
N GLU A 126 -12.14 22.26 22.35
CA GLU A 126 -11.78 23.66 22.64
C GLU A 126 -11.39 24.40 21.34
N ALA A 127 -10.95 23.72 20.32
CA ALA A 127 -10.60 24.30 19.01
C ALA A 127 -11.85 24.50 18.14
N ASN A 128 -12.70 25.47 18.49
CA ASN A 128 -13.99 25.74 17.83
C ASN A 128 -14.23 27.19 17.44
N ASP A 129 -13.17 27.99 17.37
CA ASP A 129 -13.27 29.43 17.13
C ASP A 129 -13.60 29.77 15.68
N THR A 130 -13.09 29.00 14.73
CA THR A 130 -13.31 29.22 13.30
C THR A 130 -14.46 28.36 12.75
N GLU A 131 -15.03 28.77 11.63
CA GLU A 131 -16.07 28.02 10.93
C GLU A 131 -15.54 26.67 10.43
N GLU A 132 -14.29 26.62 9.96
CA GLU A 132 -13.60 25.39 9.54
C GLU A 132 -13.41 24.40 10.69
N GLN A 133 -12.95 24.88 11.86
CA GLN A 133 -12.81 24.03 13.05
C GLN A 133 -14.15 23.44 13.49
N ARG A 134 -15.21 24.25 13.52
CA ARG A 134 -16.57 23.77 13.84
C ARG A 134 -17.07 22.74 12.82
N TYR A 135 -16.82 22.97 11.53
CA TYR A 135 -17.16 22.02 10.49
C TYR A 135 -16.43 20.67 10.69
N ILE A 136 -15.11 20.72 10.93
CA ILE A 136 -14.32 19.49 11.19
C ILE A 136 -14.84 18.80 12.45
N LEU A 137 -15.02 19.50 13.57
CA LEU A 137 -15.54 18.92 14.82
C LEU A 137 -16.94 18.34 14.65
N GLY A 138 -17.78 18.94 13.80
CA GLY A 138 -19.13 18.45 13.50
C GLY A 138 -19.13 17.12 12.73
N ASN A 139 -18.15 16.88 11.87
CA ASN A 139 -18.13 15.74 10.94
C ASN A 139 -17.08 14.67 11.24
N LEU A 140 -15.92 15.04 11.80
CA LEU A 140 -14.82 14.12 12.04
C LEU A 140 -15.19 13.09 13.12
N PRO A 141 -15.16 11.77 12.83
CA PRO A 141 -15.32 10.75 13.85
C PRO A 141 -14.06 10.59 14.71
N VAL A 142 -14.22 10.05 15.89
CA VAL A 142 -13.10 9.53 16.68
C VAL A 142 -12.68 8.19 16.10
N ASN A 143 -11.41 8.08 15.69
CA ASN A 143 -10.86 6.87 15.08
C ASN A 143 -9.79 6.28 15.99
N ASN A 144 -9.92 5.00 16.31
CA ASN A 144 -8.91 4.23 17.02
C ASN A 144 -8.52 3.05 16.15
N GLN A 145 -7.22 2.73 16.14
CA GLN A 145 -6.70 1.66 15.31
C GLN A 145 -5.64 0.86 16.07
N TRP A 146 -5.72 -0.45 15.99
CA TRP A 146 -4.64 -1.33 16.39
C TRP A 146 -4.25 -2.24 15.24
N SER A 147 -2.96 -2.31 14.95
CA SER A 147 -2.46 -3.14 13.85
C SER A 147 -1.14 -3.79 14.19
N TYR A 148 -0.90 -4.97 13.63
CA TYR A 148 0.42 -5.58 13.60
C TYR A 148 0.64 -6.41 12.34
N ALA A 149 1.91 -6.51 11.96
CA ALA A 149 2.40 -7.50 11.01
C ALA A 149 3.50 -8.32 11.67
N PHE A 150 3.40 -9.64 11.55
CA PHE A 150 4.38 -10.59 12.04
C PHE A 150 4.76 -11.53 10.90
N GLY A 151 6.05 -11.82 10.72
CA GLY A 151 6.49 -12.72 9.67
C GLY A 151 7.75 -13.49 10.01
N VAL A 152 7.80 -14.72 9.50
CA VAL A 152 8.99 -15.58 9.54
C VAL A 152 9.44 -15.80 8.11
N VAL A 153 10.71 -15.51 7.85
CA VAL A 153 11.37 -15.67 6.56
C VAL A 153 12.48 -16.70 6.71
N TYR A 154 12.39 -17.80 5.97
CA TYR A 154 13.47 -18.78 5.87
C TYR A 154 14.08 -18.72 4.48
N LYS A 155 15.40 -18.68 4.40
CA LYS A 155 16.16 -18.74 3.13
C LYS A 155 17.13 -19.90 3.12
N HIS A 156 17.15 -20.59 1.99
CA HIS A 156 18.12 -21.64 1.67
C HIS A 156 18.93 -21.23 0.45
N TYR A 157 20.25 -21.21 0.60
CA TYR A 157 21.19 -20.84 -0.46
C TYR A 157 21.78 -22.11 -1.09
N GLY A 158 21.45 -22.32 -2.37
CA GLY A 158 22.05 -23.34 -3.24
C GLY A 158 23.26 -22.81 -4.01
N GLU A 159 23.80 -23.63 -4.90
CA GLU A 159 24.97 -23.25 -5.73
C GLU A 159 24.65 -22.13 -6.72
N ASN A 160 23.52 -22.23 -7.44
CA ASN A 160 23.15 -21.28 -8.50
C ASN A 160 21.90 -20.45 -8.15
N GLY A 161 21.49 -20.43 -6.90
CA GLY A 161 20.27 -19.72 -6.53
C GLY A 161 19.89 -19.88 -5.07
N PHE A 162 18.72 -19.39 -4.72
CA PHE A 162 18.20 -19.48 -3.36
C PHE A 162 16.69 -19.62 -3.35
N ASP A 163 16.21 -20.25 -2.30
CA ASP A 163 14.80 -20.41 -1.98
C ASP A 163 14.42 -19.47 -0.83
N THR A 164 13.23 -18.93 -0.89
CA THR A 164 12.68 -18.10 0.17
C THR A 164 11.27 -18.59 0.51
N TRP A 165 11.04 -18.95 1.76
CA TRP A 165 9.73 -19.24 2.33
C TRP A 165 9.36 -18.14 3.31
N VAL A 166 8.14 -17.65 3.20
CA VAL A 166 7.61 -16.63 4.09
C VAL A 166 6.28 -17.08 4.63
N ALA A 167 6.14 -17.11 5.94
CA ALA A 167 4.87 -17.22 6.62
C ALA A 167 4.63 -15.94 7.41
N SER A 168 3.48 -15.29 7.21
CA SER A 168 3.19 -14.02 7.88
C SER A 168 1.72 -13.89 8.25
N ARG A 169 1.45 -13.05 9.24
CA ARG A 169 0.12 -12.65 9.67
C ARG A 169 0.07 -11.14 9.78
N ASN A 170 -0.97 -10.54 9.19
CA ASN A 170 -1.38 -9.17 9.41
C ASN A 170 -2.69 -9.16 10.20
N TYR A 171 -2.83 -8.20 11.08
CA TYR A 171 -4.04 -7.91 11.81
C TYR A 171 -4.26 -6.41 11.84
N LEU A 172 -5.50 -6.00 11.64
CA LEU A 172 -5.95 -4.63 11.72
C LEU A 172 -7.31 -4.59 12.39
N ASP A 173 -7.43 -3.87 13.50
CA ASP A 173 -8.67 -3.49 14.16
C ASP A 173 -8.88 -2.00 13.96
N ASN A 174 -10.05 -1.63 13.43
CA ASN A 174 -10.45 -0.24 13.22
C ASN A 174 -11.75 0.01 13.96
N LYS A 175 -11.78 1.11 14.71
CA LYS A 175 -12.98 1.61 15.39
C LYS A 175 -13.17 3.08 15.05
N ALA A 176 -14.39 3.44 14.68
CA ALA A 176 -14.77 4.83 14.42
C ALA A 176 -16.14 5.10 15.02
N TYR A 177 -16.28 6.16 15.79
CA TYR A 177 -17.57 6.56 16.31
C TYR A 177 -17.79 8.07 16.23
N LYS A 178 -19.05 8.45 16.11
CA LYS A 178 -19.48 9.86 16.06
C LYS A 178 -20.81 10.04 16.76
N TYR A 179 -20.88 11.08 17.57
CA TYR A 179 -22.12 11.55 18.19
C TYR A 179 -22.50 12.93 17.65
N GLN A 180 -23.79 13.20 17.61
CA GLN A 180 -24.31 14.52 17.27
C GLN A 180 -23.79 15.56 18.27
N ASP A 181 -23.27 16.67 17.77
CA ASP A 181 -22.66 17.75 18.56
C ASP A 181 -21.56 17.26 19.53
N ASN A 182 -20.96 16.08 19.25
CA ASN A 182 -19.97 15.42 20.09
C ASN A 182 -20.46 15.12 21.53
N ASN A 183 -21.75 14.99 21.72
CA ASN A 183 -22.37 14.65 23.00
C ASN A 183 -22.55 13.11 23.06
N GLU A 184 -21.75 12.45 23.89
CA GLU A 184 -21.69 10.98 24.00
C GLU A 184 -22.90 10.40 24.76
N VAL A 185 -24.09 10.54 24.17
CA VAL A 185 -25.35 9.94 24.62
C VAL A 185 -25.86 9.00 23.54
N ASP A 186 -26.28 7.78 23.90
CA ASP A 186 -26.69 6.76 22.94
C ASP A 186 -27.74 7.21 21.92
N SER A 187 -28.71 8.04 22.36
CA SER A 187 -29.73 8.60 21.45
C SER A 187 -29.16 9.55 20.39
N LEU A 188 -27.95 10.07 20.58
CA LEU A 188 -27.25 10.98 19.69
C LEU A 188 -26.15 10.29 18.87
N LEU A 189 -26.03 8.97 18.95
CA LEU A 189 -25.08 8.20 18.17
C LEU A 189 -25.41 8.32 16.67
N LEU A 190 -24.43 8.74 15.87
CA LEU A 190 -24.52 8.89 14.41
C LEU A 190 -23.76 7.80 13.67
N LEU A 191 -22.61 7.41 14.18
CA LEU A 191 -21.74 6.37 13.60
C LEU A 191 -21.16 5.53 14.73
N ASP A 192 -21.24 4.22 14.60
CA ASP A 192 -20.46 3.25 15.35
C ASP A 192 -20.00 2.17 14.38
N TYR A 193 -18.70 2.12 14.18
CA TYR A 193 -18.07 1.22 13.22
C TYR A 193 -16.93 0.48 13.88
N GLU A 194 -16.97 -0.84 13.77
CA GLU A 194 -15.89 -1.73 14.17
C GLU A 194 -15.57 -2.70 13.03
N SER A 195 -14.29 -2.91 12.76
CA SER A 195 -13.86 -3.93 11.80
C SER A 195 -12.54 -4.57 12.16
N ASP A 196 -12.45 -5.86 11.85
CA ASP A 196 -11.24 -6.67 11.96
C ASP A 196 -10.82 -7.19 10.61
N GLU A 197 -9.55 -6.99 10.25
CA GLU A 197 -8.92 -7.60 9.09
C GLU A 197 -7.79 -8.53 9.53
N ILE A 198 -7.87 -9.79 9.13
CA ILE A 198 -6.87 -10.81 9.45
C ILE A 198 -6.39 -11.45 8.16
N GLU A 199 -5.09 -11.45 7.92
CA GLU A 199 -4.50 -12.09 6.75
C GLU A 199 -3.36 -13.02 7.17
N ASN A 200 -3.53 -14.32 6.95
CA ASN A 200 -2.47 -15.31 7.13
C ASN A 200 -1.93 -15.69 5.75
N LYS A 201 -0.64 -15.42 5.51
CA LYS A 201 -0.01 -15.52 4.21
C LYS A 201 1.13 -16.53 4.22
N PHE A 202 1.21 -17.34 3.18
CA PHE A 202 2.35 -18.18 2.87
C PHE A 202 2.84 -17.87 1.46
N ARG A 203 4.15 -17.69 1.31
CA ARG A 203 4.80 -17.46 0.02
C ARG A 203 6.05 -18.31 -0.10
N TYR A 204 6.19 -18.91 -1.27
CA TYR A 204 7.42 -19.56 -1.72
C TYR A 204 7.95 -18.85 -2.95
N GLU A 205 9.25 -18.64 -3.01
CA GLU A 205 9.94 -18.03 -4.14
C GLU A 205 11.29 -18.69 -4.33
N HIS A 206 11.58 -19.11 -5.57
CA HIS A 206 12.89 -19.59 -6.00
C HIS A 206 13.52 -18.59 -6.98
N THR A 207 14.80 -18.28 -6.78
CA THR A 207 15.59 -17.47 -7.71
C THR A 207 16.85 -18.22 -8.09
N SER A 208 17.04 -18.46 -9.41
CA SER A 208 18.28 -19.00 -9.99
C SER A 208 18.99 -17.95 -10.83
N ARG A 209 20.31 -17.98 -10.81
CA ARG A 209 21.19 -17.16 -11.65
C ARG A 209 22.22 -18.07 -12.31
N PHE A 210 22.38 -17.90 -13.60
CA PHE A 210 23.28 -18.69 -14.42
C PHE A 210 24.40 -17.82 -14.99
N ASP A 211 25.56 -18.41 -15.27
CA ASP A 211 26.75 -17.68 -15.76
C ASP A 211 26.54 -17.00 -17.11
N ASN A 212 25.58 -17.49 -17.92
CA ASN A 212 25.22 -16.90 -19.21
C ASN A 212 24.34 -15.64 -19.10
N GLY A 213 24.14 -15.10 -17.88
CA GLY A 213 23.30 -13.93 -17.63
C GLY A 213 21.80 -14.20 -17.57
N LEU A 214 21.39 -15.49 -17.59
CA LEU A 214 20.01 -15.90 -17.39
C LEU A 214 19.66 -15.87 -15.90
N LYS A 215 18.54 -15.24 -15.55
CA LYS A 215 17.95 -15.27 -14.22
C LYS A 215 16.52 -15.80 -14.33
N LEU A 216 16.20 -16.80 -13.52
CA LEU A 216 14.85 -17.32 -13.34
C LEU A 216 14.34 -16.99 -11.96
N ASN A 217 13.09 -16.54 -11.87
CA ASN A 217 12.40 -16.30 -10.60
C ASN A 217 10.98 -16.85 -10.72
N TYR A 218 10.59 -17.76 -9.85
CA TYR A 218 9.25 -18.33 -9.85
C TYR A 218 8.80 -18.66 -8.44
N GLY A 219 7.49 -18.76 -8.27
CA GLY A 219 6.94 -19.07 -6.97
C GLY A 219 5.42 -19.03 -6.94
N GLY A 220 4.91 -19.15 -5.73
CA GLY A 220 3.49 -19.13 -5.47
C GLY A 220 3.17 -18.57 -4.10
N ASN A 221 1.94 -18.24 -3.91
CA ASN A 221 1.40 -17.76 -2.63
C ASN A 221 0.04 -18.36 -2.34
N PHE A 222 -0.23 -18.50 -1.07
CA PHE A 222 -1.53 -18.84 -0.52
C PHE A 222 -1.82 -17.89 0.64
N GLU A 223 -3.09 -17.48 0.76
CA GLU A 223 -3.52 -16.58 1.81
C GLU A 223 -4.91 -16.94 2.27
N TYR A 224 -5.10 -16.95 3.58
CA TYR A 224 -6.40 -17.03 4.24
C TYR A 224 -6.68 -15.71 4.93
N ALA A 225 -7.68 -14.99 4.44
CA ALA A 225 -8.10 -13.70 4.95
C ALA A 225 -9.48 -13.80 5.59
N LYS A 226 -9.64 -13.09 6.70
CA LYS A 226 -10.93 -12.85 7.35
C LYS A 226 -11.13 -11.36 7.49
N PHE A 227 -12.34 -10.92 7.21
CA PHE A 227 -12.83 -9.59 7.49
C PHE A 227 -14.13 -9.71 8.27
N PHE A 228 -14.23 -8.95 9.33
CA PHE A 228 -15.45 -8.77 10.11
C PHE A 228 -15.76 -7.29 10.19
N THR A 229 -17.03 -6.92 10.16
CA THR A 229 -17.46 -5.55 10.46
C THR A 229 -18.81 -5.55 11.14
N ASP A 230 -18.94 -4.68 12.12
CA ASP A 230 -20.18 -4.20 12.71
C ASP A 230 -20.29 -2.70 12.43
N ASN A 231 -21.37 -2.30 11.78
CA ASN A 231 -21.53 -0.92 11.31
C ASN A 231 -22.93 -0.42 11.63
N PHE A 232 -23.01 0.62 12.43
CA PHE A 232 -24.20 1.43 12.66
C PHE A 232 -23.98 2.83 12.07
N ASN A 233 -24.95 3.31 11.30
CA ASN A 233 -24.93 4.66 10.75
C ASN A 233 -26.35 5.25 10.82
N ARG A 234 -26.46 6.47 11.35
CA ARG A 234 -27.70 7.24 11.39
C ARG A 234 -27.53 8.51 10.59
N THR A 235 -28.34 8.65 9.55
CA THR A 235 -28.40 9.85 8.71
C THR A 235 -29.77 10.50 8.80
N PHE A 236 -29.84 11.79 8.44
CA PHE A 236 -31.10 12.53 8.42
C PHE A 236 -31.47 12.86 6.99
N PHE A 237 -32.67 12.46 6.58
CA PHE A 237 -33.21 12.74 5.25
C PHE A 237 -34.56 13.44 5.40
N GLY A 238 -34.70 14.69 4.92
CA GLY A 238 -35.95 15.45 5.01
C GLY A 238 -36.43 15.72 6.43
N GLY A 239 -35.52 15.65 7.44
CA GLY A 239 -35.84 15.84 8.86
C GLY A 239 -36.20 14.54 9.60
N GLU A 240 -36.28 13.41 8.92
CA GLU A 240 -36.45 12.08 9.51
C GLU A 240 -35.11 11.37 9.66
N SER A 241 -34.89 10.66 10.78
CA SER A 241 -33.69 9.84 10.97
C SER A 241 -33.85 8.50 10.27
N VAL A 242 -32.85 8.14 9.47
CA VAL A 242 -32.73 6.82 8.84
C VAL A 242 -31.54 6.12 9.45
N GLU A 243 -31.80 4.95 10.07
CA GLU A 243 -30.76 4.10 10.64
C GLU A 243 -30.42 2.98 9.69
N PHE A 244 -29.13 2.76 9.55
CA PHE A 244 -28.58 1.70 8.73
C PHE A 244 -27.56 0.94 9.56
N ASN A 245 -27.83 -0.34 9.82
CA ASN A 245 -26.91 -1.20 10.53
C ASN A 245 -26.77 -2.56 9.85
N TYR A 246 -25.59 -3.12 9.90
CA TYR A 246 -25.32 -4.47 9.44
C TYR A 246 -24.05 -5.04 10.06
N GLU A 247 -24.09 -6.36 10.26
CA GLU A 247 -22.89 -7.14 10.54
C GLU A 247 -22.50 -7.94 9.28
N SER A 248 -21.20 -7.98 9.00
CA SER A 248 -20.68 -8.80 7.92
C SER A 248 -19.45 -9.58 8.34
N SER A 249 -19.38 -10.81 7.84
CA SER A 249 -18.19 -11.65 7.95
C SER A 249 -17.83 -12.19 6.57
N LEU A 250 -16.58 -12.00 6.17
CA LEU A 250 -16.05 -12.46 4.90
C LEU A 250 -14.83 -13.34 5.15
N GLU A 251 -14.81 -14.54 4.56
CA GLU A 251 -13.66 -15.43 4.56
C GLU A 251 -13.19 -15.65 3.12
N LEU A 252 -11.92 -15.36 2.86
CA LEU A 252 -11.32 -15.49 1.55
C LEU A 252 -10.09 -16.40 1.57
N PHE A 253 -10.08 -17.37 0.69
CA PHE A 253 -8.89 -18.10 0.29
C PHE A 253 -8.36 -17.47 -1.00
N LYS A 254 -7.14 -16.97 -0.98
CA LYS A 254 -6.49 -16.33 -2.12
C LYS A 254 -5.24 -17.14 -2.48
N TRP A 255 -5.03 -17.41 -3.76
CA TRP A 255 -3.86 -18.14 -4.25
C TRP A 255 -3.35 -17.55 -5.54
N GLY A 256 -2.09 -17.77 -5.82
CA GLY A 256 -1.48 -17.29 -7.06
C GLY A 256 -0.12 -17.89 -7.30
N ALA A 257 0.30 -17.82 -8.57
CA ALA A 257 1.61 -18.26 -9.00
C ALA A 257 2.21 -17.26 -9.98
N PHE A 258 3.54 -17.24 -10.06
CA PHE A 258 4.27 -16.40 -10.98
C PHE A 258 5.53 -17.08 -11.50
N ALA A 259 5.96 -16.64 -12.67
CA ALA A 259 7.26 -16.95 -13.23
C ALA A 259 7.81 -15.72 -13.97
N GLN A 260 9.11 -15.51 -13.88
CA GLN A 260 9.81 -14.43 -14.57
C GLN A 260 11.17 -14.93 -15.04
N VAL A 261 11.50 -14.63 -16.28
CA VAL A 261 12.81 -14.84 -16.88
C VAL A 261 13.41 -13.49 -17.22
N SER A 262 14.69 -13.30 -16.89
CA SER A 262 15.47 -12.13 -17.29
C SER A 262 16.77 -12.57 -17.92
N GLN A 263 17.18 -11.93 -19.01
CA GLN A 263 18.37 -12.26 -19.77
C GLN A 263 19.20 -11.02 -20.05
N GLU A 264 20.49 -11.08 -19.71
CA GLU A 264 21.50 -10.13 -20.14
C GLU A 264 22.06 -10.55 -21.52
N LEU A 265 22.02 -9.62 -22.48
CA LEU A 265 22.44 -9.84 -23.86
C LEU A 265 23.51 -8.80 -24.27
N PHE A 266 24.29 -9.11 -25.32
CA PHE A 266 25.29 -8.21 -25.92
C PHE A 266 26.27 -7.63 -24.88
N LYS A 267 26.86 -8.48 -24.03
CA LYS A 267 27.77 -8.05 -22.95
C LYS A 267 27.11 -7.06 -21.99
N LYS A 268 25.88 -7.36 -21.58
CA LYS A 268 25.04 -6.57 -20.66
C LYS A 268 24.51 -5.24 -21.23
N ARG A 269 24.66 -5.00 -22.56
CA ARG A 269 24.08 -3.80 -23.17
C ARG A 269 22.56 -3.84 -23.28
N LEU A 270 21.96 -5.02 -23.31
CA LEU A 270 20.51 -5.20 -23.33
C LEU A 270 20.11 -6.16 -22.22
N VAL A 271 19.21 -5.73 -21.34
CA VAL A 271 18.58 -6.56 -20.35
C VAL A 271 17.09 -6.67 -20.68
N LEU A 272 16.62 -7.87 -20.91
CA LEU A 272 15.21 -8.17 -21.15
C LEU A 272 14.64 -8.95 -19.97
N SER A 273 13.40 -8.65 -19.59
CA SER A 273 12.67 -9.43 -18.60
C SER A 273 11.24 -9.67 -19.06
N LEU A 274 10.81 -10.92 -18.98
CA LEU A 274 9.44 -11.35 -19.25
C LEU A 274 8.90 -12.08 -18.02
N GLY A 275 7.77 -11.63 -17.53
CA GLY A 275 7.10 -12.21 -16.38
C GLY A 275 5.64 -12.49 -16.66
N VAL A 276 5.09 -13.45 -15.96
CA VAL A 276 3.66 -13.74 -15.93
C VAL A 276 3.25 -14.08 -14.51
N ARG A 277 2.08 -13.62 -14.12
CA ARG A 277 1.44 -13.92 -12.85
C ARG A 277 -0.04 -14.20 -13.08
N ALA A 278 -0.61 -15.05 -12.25
CA ALA A 278 -2.05 -15.24 -12.15
C ALA A 278 -2.44 -15.36 -10.67
N ASP A 279 -3.50 -14.67 -10.29
CA ASP A 279 -4.07 -14.69 -8.95
C ASP A 279 -5.55 -15.06 -9.00
N ALA A 280 -6.05 -15.69 -7.94
CA ALA A 280 -7.46 -16.03 -7.82
C ALA A 280 -7.88 -16.05 -6.34
N ASN A 281 -9.19 -16.03 -6.10
CA ASN A 281 -9.78 -16.24 -4.78
C ASN A 281 -11.17 -16.88 -4.91
N ASN A 282 -11.77 -17.24 -3.77
CA ASN A 282 -13.07 -17.92 -3.71
C ASN A 282 -14.26 -16.97 -3.51
N TYR A 283 -14.14 -15.67 -3.79
CA TYR A 283 -15.22 -14.70 -3.59
C TYR A 283 -16.42 -14.97 -4.51
N ASN A 284 -16.15 -15.14 -5.81
CA ASN A 284 -17.14 -15.49 -6.83
C ASN A 284 -16.49 -16.32 -7.96
N GLU A 285 -17.30 -16.80 -8.92
CA GLU A 285 -16.81 -17.63 -10.03
C GLU A 285 -15.82 -16.88 -10.95
N HIS A 286 -16.04 -15.58 -11.17
CA HIS A 286 -15.17 -14.77 -12.00
C HIS A 286 -13.75 -14.66 -11.38
N MET A 287 -13.66 -14.36 -10.08
CA MET A 287 -12.41 -14.21 -9.35
C MET A 287 -11.72 -15.55 -9.07
N GLN A 288 -12.44 -16.67 -9.13
CA GLN A 288 -11.88 -18.02 -8.95
C GLN A 288 -11.07 -18.49 -10.16
N ASN A 289 -11.39 -17.98 -11.36
CA ASN A 289 -10.69 -18.38 -12.57
C ASN A 289 -9.38 -17.61 -12.73
N LEU A 290 -8.24 -18.29 -12.55
CA LEU A 290 -6.89 -17.75 -12.70
C LEU A 290 -6.63 -17.02 -14.04
N LEU A 291 -7.29 -17.45 -15.13
CA LEU A 291 -7.09 -16.85 -16.44
C LEU A 291 -7.71 -15.45 -16.57
N ASN A 292 -8.72 -15.13 -15.74
CA ASN A 292 -9.32 -13.80 -15.71
C ASN A 292 -8.38 -12.74 -15.11
N GLN A 293 -7.41 -13.16 -14.29
CA GLN A 293 -6.41 -12.29 -13.67
C GLN A 293 -4.98 -12.59 -14.19
N LEU A 294 -4.86 -12.99 -15.46
CA LEU A 294 -3.55 -13.18 -16.07
C LEU A 294 -2.82 -11.85 -16.26
N SER A 295 -1.64 -11.73 -15.66
CA SER A 295 -0.83 -10.52 -15.52
C SER A 295 0.53 -10.68 -16.23
N PRO A 296 0.59 -10.52 -17.58
CA PRO A 296 1.85 -10.49 -18.30
C PRO A 296 2.61 -9.18 -18.01
N ARG A 297 3.95 -9.26 -17.95
CA ARG A 297 4.84 -8.14 -17.69
C ARG A 297 6.08 -8.25 -18.55
N PHE A 298 6.50 -7.13 -19.12
CA PHE A 298 7.71 -7.05 -19.94
C PHE A 298 8.50 -5.81 -19.57
N SER A 299 9.82 -5.94 -19.50
CA SER A 299 10.74 -4.81 -19.38
C SER A 299 11.97 -5.00 -20.26
N ALA A 300 12.48 -3.89 -20.76
CA ALA A 300 13.71 -3.82 -21.53
C ALA A 300 14.53 -2.61 -21.07
N SER A 301 15.82 -2.82 -20.85
CA SER A 301 16.79 -1.74 -20.60
C SER A 301 17.93 -1.87 -21.59
N PHE A 302 18.15 -0.83 -22.37
CA PHE A 302 19.18 -0.80 -23.41
C PHE A 302 20.21 0.30 -23.15
N MET A 303 21.46 -0.07 -23.00
CA MET A 303 22.60 0.82 -22.87
C MET A 303 22.98 1.38 -24.26
N LEU A 304 22.59 2.61 -24.53
CA LEU A 304 22.93 3.34 -25.76
C LEU A 304 24.45 3.65 -25.80
N THR A 305 24.95 4.25 -24.71
CA THR A 305 26.37 4.49 -24.43
C THR A 305 26.69 4.02 -23.01
N GLN A 306 27.92 4.25 -22.53
CA GLN A 306 28.29 3.87 -21.15
C GLN A 306 27.43 4.59 -20.08
N ASP A 307 26.93 5.79 -20.41
CA ASP A 307 26.23 6.67 -19.48
C ASP A 307 24.73 6.80 -19.79
N TRP A 308 24.26 6.34 -20.95
CA TRP A 308 22.89 6.54 -21.41
C TRP A 308 22.12 5.23 -21.52
N TYR A 309 20.97 5.16 -20.86
CA TYR A 309 20.09 3.98 -20.83
C TYR A 309 18.68 4.36 -21.32
N LEU A 310 18.17 3.57 -22.24
CA LEU A 310 16.77 3.61 -22.67
C LEU A 310 16.01 2.49 -21.97
N ASN A 311 14.98 2.84 -21.23
CA ASN A 311 14.16 1.92 -20.47
C ASN A 311 12.73 1.87 -21.05
N PHE A 312 12.18 0.69 -21.16
CA PHE A 312 10.79 0.46 -21.54
C PHE A 312 10.17 -0.61 -20.65
N ASN A 313 8.95 -0.35 -20.17
CA ASN A 313 8.22 -1.27 -19.33
C ASN A 313 6.75 -1.29 -19.73
N THR A 314 6.15 -2.48 -19.76
CA THR A 314 4.71 -2.64 -19.91
C THR A 314 4.23 -3.83 -19.10
N GLY A 315 2.98 -3.80 -18.66
CA GLY A 315 2.41 -4.90 -17.90
C GLY A 315 0.97 -4.66 -17.52
N ARG A 316 0.31 -5.76 -17.18
CA ARG A 316 -1.03 -5.81 -16.62
C ARG A 316 -0.96 -6.17 -15.15
N PHE A 317 -1.71 -5.46 -14.33
CA PHE A 317 -1.71 -5.59 -12.88
C PHE A 317 -3.14 -5.71 -12.37
N TYR A 318 -3.30 -6.43 -11.26
CA TYR A 318 -4.59 -6.63 -10.63
C TYR A 318 -4.50 -6.37 -9.13
N GLN A 319 -5.56 -5.79 -8.57
CA GLN A 319 -5.75 -5.60 -7.15
C GLN A 319 -7.16 -6.01 -6.75
N LEU A 320 -7.28 -6.70 -5.62
CA LEU A 320 -8.58 -7.01 -5.04
C LEU A 320 -9.23 -5.72 -4.53
N PRO A 321 -10.55 -5.49 -4.74
CA PRO A 321 -11.26 -4.43 -4.04
C PRO A 321 -11.14 -4.54 -2.52
N ALA A 322 -11.29 -3.43 -1.80
CA ALA A 322 -11.21 -3.39 -0.34
C ALA A 322 -12.21 -4.37 0.31
N TYR A 323 -11.86 -4.92 1.47
CA TYR A 323 -12.75 -5.85 2.19
C TYR A 323 -14.04 -5.18 2.63
N THR A 324 -14.03 -3.89 2.96
CA THR A 324 -15.22 -3.07 3.20
C THR A 324 -16.20 -3.14 2.04
N THR A 325 -15.69 -3.05 0.79
CA THR A 325 -16.48 -3.17 -0.43
C THR A 325 -16.96 -4.60 -0.67
N LEU A 326 -16.10 -5.60 -0.51
CA LEU A 326 -16.45 -7.01 -0.73
C LEU A 326 -17.42 -7.52 0.33
N GLY A 327 -17.31 -7.05 1.56
CA GLY A 327 -18.14 -7.46 2.70
C GLY A 327 -19.42 -6.66 2.87
N PHE A 328 -19.67 -5.63 2.05
CA PHE A 328 -20.87 -4.80 2.18
C PHE A 328 -22.17 -5.60 2.09
N LYS A 329 -23.09 -5.32 3.02
CA LYS A 329 -24.46 -5.82 3.02
C LYS A 329 -25.44 -4.64 3.11
N ASN A 330 -26.58 -4.77 2.44
CA ASN A 330 -27.68 -3.80 2.57
C ASN A 330 -28.44 -4.00 3.89
N PRO A 331 -29.42 -3.14 4.26
CA PRO A 331 -30.21 -3.26 5.47
C PRO A 331 -30.95 -4.60 5.62
N GLU A 332 -31.28 -5.26 4.51
CA GLU A 332 -31.92 -6.56 4.47
C GLU A 332 -30.92 -7.73 4.69
N GLY A 333 -29.63 -7.43 4.95
CA GLY A 333 -28.57 -8.40 5.16
C GLY A 333 -28.06 -9.08 3.90
N VAL A 334 -28.40 -8.56 2.71
CA VAL A 334 -28.01 -9.12 1.42
C VAL A 334 -26.62 -8.60 1.02
N ALA A 335 -25.71 -9.51 0.67
CA ALA A 335 -24.39 -9.18 0.13
C ALA A 335 -24.48 -8.69 -1.33
N VAL A 336 -24.91 -7.44 -1.53
CA VAL A 336 -25.22 -6.84 -2.84
C VAL A 336 -24.00 -6.87 -3.76
N ASN A 337 -22.83 -6.50 -3.25
CA ASN A 337 -21.61 -6.44 -4.05
C ASN A 337 -21.13 -7.82 -4.51
N LYS A 338 -21.47 -8.89 -3.79
CA LYS A 338 -21.25 -10.27 -4.24
C LYS A 338 -22.20 -10.65 -5.38
N GLN A 339 -23.46 -10.19 -5.33
CA GLN A 339 -24.45 -10.40 -6.39
C GLN A 339 -24.09 -9.61 -7.65
N ASN A 340 -23.47 -8.44 -7.52
CA ASN A 340 -22.99 -7.61 -8.62
C ASN A 340 -21.73 -8.18 -9.32
N ASP A 341 -21.30 -9.39 -8.94
CA ASP A 341 -20.19 -10.13 -9.54
C ASP A 341 -18.91 -9.27 -9.67
N LEU A 342 -18.51 -8.65 -8.56
CA LEU A 342 -17.32 -7.78 -8.53
C LEU A 342 -16.08 -8.50 -9.08
N LYS A 343 -15.21 -7.73 -9.73
CA LYS A 343 -13.98 -8.18 -10.37
C LYS A 343 -12.76 -7.58 -9.68
N TYR A 344 -11.59 -8.19 -9.91
CA TYR A 344 -10.33 -7.51 -9.62
C TYR A 344 -10.24 -6.20 -10.41
N ILE A 345 -9.81 -5.15 -9.74
CA ILE A 345 -9.44 -3.89 -10.39
C ILE A 345 -8.22 -4.18 -11.28
N ARG A 346 -8.25 -3.75 -12.53
CA ARG A 346 -7.18 -3.95 -13.51
C ARG A 346 -6.48 -2.65 -13.83
N SER A 347 -5.16 -2.70 -13.97
CA SER A 347 -4.35 -1.60 -14.50
C SER A 347 -3.40 -2.09 -15.58
N ASP A 348 -3.40 -1.44 -16.75
CA ASP A 348 -2.47 -1.68 -17.84
C ASP A 348 -1.47 -0.52 -17.92
N HIS A 349 -0.16 -0.80 -17.82
CA HIS A 349 0.90 0.21 -17.79
C HIS A 349 1.74 0.20 -19.06
N PHE A 350 2.12 1.40 -19.49
CA PHE A 350 3.13 1.66 -20.51
C PHE A 350 4.05 2.77 -19.99
N VAL A 351 5.33 2.46 -19.88
CA VAL A 351 6.34 3.37 -19.34
C VAL A 351 7.55 3.35 -20.23
N ALA A 352 8.07 4.50 -20.60
CA ALA A 352 9.31 4.64 -21.36
C ALA A 352 10.14 5.80 -20.79
N GLY A 353 11.43 5.59 -20.64
CA GLY A 353 12.31 6.59 -20.03
C GLY A 353 13.73 6.55 -20.57
N LEU A 354 14.40 7.67 -20.40
CA LEU A 354 15.82 7.85 -20.65
C LEU A 354 16.51 8.17 -19.33
N GLU A 355 17.57 7.43 -19.03
CA GLU A 355 18.40 7.63 -17.86
C GLU A 355 19.83 7.96 -18.27
N VAL A 356 20.44 8.94 -17.63
CA VAL A 356 21.81 9.36 -17.86
C VAL A 356 22.58 9.34 -16.55
N LEU A 357 23.68 8.63 -16.52
CA LEU A 357 24.61 8.47 -15.39
C LEU A 357 25.98 8.99 -15.78
N PRO A 358 26.20 10.34 -15.82
CA PRO A 358 27.46 10.91 -16.32
C PRO A 358 28.68 10.53 -15.45
N ASP A 359 28.44 10.26 -14.18
CA ASP A 359 29.42 9.83 -13.18
C ASP A 359 28.73 9.03 -12.06
N ASP A 360 29.52 8.55 -11.08
CA ASP A 360 29.01 7.74 -9.95
C ASP A 360 28.14 8.54 -8.96
N GLN A 361 28.14 9.86 -9.05
CA GLN A 361 27.44 10.75 -8.13
C GLN A 361 26.16 11.33 -8.73
N SER A 362 26.12 11.46 -10.06
CA SER A 362 25.06 12.17 -10.78
C SER A 362 24.12 11.21 -11.50
N LYS A 363 22.82 11.48 -11.41
CA LYS A 363 21.79 10.81 -12.18
C LYS A 363 20.80 11.84 -12.70
N PHE A 364 20.48 11.74 -13.97
CA PHE A 364 19.36 12.43 -14.61
C PHE A 364 18.44 11.40 -15.24
N SER A 365 17.13 11.53 -15.07
CA SER A 365 16.16 10.70 -15.78
C SER A 365 14.93 11.50 -16.20
N ILE A 366 14.39 11.14 -17.36
CA ILE A 366 13.08 11.55 -17.84
C ILE A 366 12.29 10.30 -18.17
N GLU A 367 11.07 10.21 -17.66
CA GLU A 367 10.18 9.08 -17.86
C GLU A 367 8.79 9.57 -18.25
N GLY A 368 8.19 8.97 -19.28
CA GLY A 368 6.80 9.17 -19.66
C GLY A 368 6.01 7.92 -19.32
N PHE A 369 4.80 8.08 -18.78
CA PHE A 369 3.96 6.97 -18.43
C PHE A 369 2.50 7.15 -18.87
N TYR A 370 1.84 6.02 -19.14
CA TYR A 370 0.40 5.92 -19.35
C TYR A 370 -0.12 4.67 -18.62
N LYS A 371 -1.11 4.86 -17.74
CA LYS A 371 -1.76 3.80 -16.97
C LYS A 371 -3.26 3.86 -17.25
N LYS A 372 -3.84 2.75 -17.68
CA LYS A 372 -5.27 2.60 -17.88
C LYS A 372 -5.82 1.72 -16.77
N TYR A 373 -6.95 2.13 -16.18
CA TYR A 373 -7.64 1.39 -15.14
C TYR A 373 -9.01 0.95 -15.64
N ASP A 374 -9.37 -0.31 -15.36
CA ASP A 374 -10.65 -0.90 -15.69
C ASP A 374 -11.19 -1.68 -14.48
N ASN A 375 -12.49 -1.96 -14.48
CA ASN A 375 -13.18 -2.68 -13.41
C ASN A 375 -13.05 -2.00 -12.03
N TYR A 376 -12.82 -0.70 -11.97
CA TYR A 376 -12.81 0.00 -10.70
C TYR A 376 -14.22 0.01 -10.10
N PRO A 377 -14.39 -0.14 -8.76
CA PRO A 377 -15.70 -0.05 -8.14
C PRO A 377 -16.35 1.31 -8.40
N PHE A 378 -17.60 1.28 -8.84
CA PHE A 378 -18.43 2.43 -9.13
C PHE A 378 -19.58 2.49 -8.15
N SER A 379 -19.73 3.59 -7.42
CA SER A 379 -20.80 3.81 -6.44
C SER A 379 -22.16 3.89 -7.15
N LEU A 380 -23.10 3.05 -6.72
CA LEU A 380 -24.49 3.12 -7.20
C LEU A 380 -25.31 4.19 -6.46
N ILE A 381 -24.79 4.74 -5.36
CA ILE A 381 -25.41 5.82 -4.58
C ILE A 381 -25.04 7.17 -5.20
N ASP A 382 -23.73 7.44 -5.31
CA ASP A 382 -23.21 8.75 -5.73
C ASP A 382 -23.00 8.86 -7.23
N SER A 383 -23.11 7.74 -7.97
CA SER A 383 -22.89 7.66 -9.42
C SER A 383 -21.48 8.15 -9.83
N ILE A 384 -20.48 7.81 -9.03
CA ILE A 384 -19.06 8.11 -9.29
C ILE A 384 -18.18 6.88 -9.05
N SER A 385 -16.99 6.88 -9.67
CA SER A 385 -15.95 5.90 -9.33
C SER A 385 -15.45 6.09 -7.91
N LEU A 386 -15.28 5.01 -7.15
CA LEU A 386 -14.64 5.09 -5.83
C LEU A 386 -13.23 5.69 -5.90
N ALA A 387 -12.53 5.60 -7.05
CA ALA A 387 -11.25 6.26 -7.25
C ALA A 387 -11.33 7.80 -7.20
N SER A 388 -12.49 8.39 -7.46
CA SER A 388 -12.74 9.83 -7.42
C SER A 388 -13.46 10.27 -6.14
N LYS A 389 -13.96 9.32 -5.35
CA LYS A 389 -14.58 9.62 -4.07
C LYS A 389 -13.50 10.11 -3.11
N GLY A 390 -13.63 11.33 -2.62
CA GLY A 390 -12.72 11.90 -1.63
C GLY A 390 -12.75 11.11 -0.33
N ALA A 391 -11.76 11.35 0.51
CA ALA A 391 -11.77 10.86 1.88
C ALA A 391 -12.76 11.72 2.72
N ASP A 392 -14.06 11.50 2.50
CA ASP A 392 -15.08 12.00 3.39
C ASP A 392 -14.93 11.35 4.77
N PHE A 393 -15.56 11.90 5.78
CA PHE A 393 -15.48 11.41 7.15
C PHE A 393 -16.16 10.03 7.36
N GLY A 394 -16.63 9.38 6.31
CA GLY A 394 -17.30 8.07 6.34
C GLY A 394 -16.35 6.88 6.08
N ILE A 395 -16.93 5.68 6.09
CA ILE A 395 -16.20 4.43 5.82
C ILE A 395 -16.13 4.19 4.31
N TYR A 396 -14.93 4.27 3.75
CA TYR A 396 -14.69 4.10 2.32
C TYR A 396 -15.09 2.70 1.82
N GLY A 397 -15.91 2.66 0.77
CA GLY A 397 -16.30 1.42 0.10
C GLY A 397 -17.43 0.62 0.78
N SER A 398 -17.98 1.08 1.91
CA SER A 398 -19.13 0.48 2.60
C SER A 398 -20.45 0.90 1.93
N GLU A 399 -20.61 0.51 0.65
CA GLU A 399 -21.75 0.91 -0.20
C GLU A 399 -21.94 -0.05 -1.38
N PRO A 400 -23.14 -0.07 -2.03
CA PRO A 400 -23.35 -0.88 -3.21
C PRO A 400 -22.55 -0.34 -4.40
N VAL A 401 -21.80 -1.23 -5.05
CA VAL A 401 -20.93 -0.88 -6.18
C VAL A 401 -21.01 -1.93 -7.30
N GLU A 402 -20.59 -1.52 -8.50
CA GLU A 402 -20.35 -2.39 -9.66
C GLU A 402 -18.91 -2.18 -10.18
N SER A 403 -18.30 -3.23 -10.75
CA SER A 403 -16.95 -3.18 -11.34
C SER A 403 -16.96 -2.64 -12.78
N ILE A 404 -17.40 -1.39 -12.97
CA ILE A 404 -17.62 -0.78 -14.29
C ILE A 404 -16.85 0.51 -14.55
N ALA A 405 -16.27 1.12 -13.52
CA ALA A 405 -15.56 2.39 -13.69
C ALA A 405 -14.25 2.21 -14.46
N GLU A 406 -13.99 3.16 -15.36
CA GLU A 406 -12.72 3.29 -16.09
C GLU A 406 -11.95 4.51 -15.59
N GLY A 407 -10.63 4.40 -15.59
CA GLY A 407 -9.73 5.49 -15.24
C GLY A 407 -8.49 5.53 -16.11
N ARG A 408 -7.77 6.64 -16.07
CA ARG A 408 -6.43 6.76 -16.64
C ARG A 408 -5.57 7.72 -15.84
N ALA A 409 -4.28 7.42 -15.80
CA ALA A 409 -3.27 8.34 -15.31
C ALA A 409 -2.11 8.39 -16.32
N TYR A 410 -1.67 9.59 -16.69
CA TYR A 410 -0.57 9.77 -17.63
C TYR A 410 0.22 11.01 -17.31
N GLY A 411 1.49 11.01 -17.71
CA GLY A 411 2.34 12.12 -17.40
C GLY A 411 3.81 11.91 -17.74
N ALA A 412 4.64 12.81 -17.22
CA ALA A 412 6.07 12.74 -17.31
C ALA A 412 6.73 13.07 -15.96
N GLU A 413 7.81 12.37 -15.67
CA GLU A 413 8.63 12.56 -14.47
C GLU A 413 10.04 12.93 -14.85
N LEU A 414 10.59 13.95 -14.20
CA LEU A 414 11.97 14.39 -14.31
C LEU A 414 12.64 14.19 -12.94
N LEU A 415 13.80 13.57 -12.92
CA LEU A 415 14.61 13.43 -11.71
C LEU A 415 16.04 13.87 -12.01
N TYR A 416 16.55 14.77 -11.19
CA TYR A 416 17.96 15.07 -11.09
C TYR A 416 18.45 14.76 -9.68
N ARG A 417 19.49 13.94 -9.56
CA ARG A 417 20.15 13.65 -8.29
C ARG A 417 21.65 13.85 -8.45
N ASN A 418 22.25 14.55 -7.51
CA ASN A 418 23.68 14.62 -7.36
C ASN A 418 24.05 14.46 -5.88
N ARG A 419 24.92 13.51 -5.57
CA ARG A 419 25.29 13.16 -4.19
C ARG A 419 26.28 14.12 -3.56
N ASP A 420 26.99 14.90 -4.38
CA ASP A 420 28.02 15.84 -3.92
C ASP A 420 28.12 17.05 -4.87
N LEU A 421 27.04 17.82 -5.01
CA LEU A 421 27.04 19.08 -5.73
C LEU A 421 27.55 20.18 -4.80
N PHE A 422 28.83 20.53 -4.92
CA PHE A 422 29.47 21.53 -4.03
C PHE A 422 29.36 21.18 -2.54
N GLY A 423 29.46 19.90 -2.17
CA GLY A 423 29.33 19.43 -0.79
C GLY A 423 27.87 19.22 -0.33
N ILE A 424 26.89 19.34 -1.23
CA ILE A 424 25.47 19.19 -0.94
C ILE A 424 24.91 17.97 -1.67
N ASN A 425 24.18 17.12 -0.95
CA ASN A 425 23.39 16.07 -1.57
C ASN A 425 22.06 16.68 -2.07
N LEU A 426 21.89 16.77 -3.39
CA LEU A 426 20.75 17.40 -4.04
C LEU A 426 19.89 16.35 -4.73
N ILE A 427 18.59 16.38 -4.49
CA ILE A 427 17.59 15.63 -5.22
C ILE A 427 16.49 16.61 -5.64
N LEU A 428 16.26 16.71 -6.94
CA LEU A 428 15.16 17.48 -7.51
C LEU A 428 14.28 16.55 -8.33
N SER A 429 13.00 16.55 -8.06
CA SER A 429 12.03 15.81 -8.88
C SER A 429 10.87 16.71 -9.29
N TYR A 430 10.46 16.57 -10.55
CA TYR A 430 9.28 17.23 -11.08
C TYR A 430 8.39 16.21 -11.77
N THR A 431 7.12 16.19 -11.40
CA THR A 431 6.12 15.32 -12.01
C THR A 431 4.99 16.16 -12.58
N LEU A 432 4.73 15.96 -13.88
CA LEU A 432 3.52 16.40 -14.55
C LEU A 432 2.59 15.21 -14.66
N VAL A 433 1.42 15.24 -14.02
CA VAL A 433 0.47 14.12 -14.01
C VAL A 433 -0.96 14.59 -14.29
N ARG A 434 -1.69 13.75 -15.03
CA ARG A 434 -3.14 13.82 -15.15
C ARG A 434 -3.73 12.51 -14.64
N SER A 435 -4.72 12.61 -13.78
CA SER A 435 -5.50 11.49 -13.25
C SER A 435 -6.98 11.75 -13.47
N GLU A 436 -7.65 10.87 -14.23
CA GLU A 436 -9.00 11.10 -14.73
C GLU A 436 -9.82 9.80 -14.69
N THR A 437 -11.14 9.93 -14.46
CA THR A 437 -12.11 8.84 -14.55
C THR A 437 -13.22 9.19 -15.53
N LYS A 438 -13.94 8.18 -16.00
CA LYS A 438 -15.17 8.36 -16.79
C LYS A 438 -16.39 8.27 -15.90
N PRO A 439 -17.41 9.12 -16.10
CA PRO A 439 -18.74 8.92 -15.57
C PRO A 439 -19.44 7.72 -16.26
N LEU A 440 -20.65 7.39 -15.86
CA LEU A 440 -21.44 6.26 -16.38
C LEU A 440 -21.70 6.34 -17.90
N LYS A 441 -21.72 5.19 -18.59
CA LYS A 441 -21.90 5.05 -20.04
C LYS A 441 -23.22 5.57 -20.65
N GLU A 442 -24.25 5.84 -19.85
CA GLU A 442 -25.60 6.21 -20.34
C GLU A 442 -25.90 7.72 -20.31
N SER A 443 -24.98 8.53 -19.89
CA SER A 443 -25.11 9.99 -19.87
C SER A 443 -24.55 10.61 -21.16
N LEU A 444 -25.13 11.72 -21.66
CA LEU A 444 -24.53 12.55 -22.72
C LEU A 444 -23.09 13.05 -22.35
N MET A 445 -22.64 12.81 -21.12
CA MET A 445 -21.28 13.06 -20.61
C MET A 445 -20.29 11.90 -20.88
N ASP A 446 -20.71 10.82 -21.54
CA ASP A 446 -19.90 9.61 -21.83
C ASP A 446 -18.57 9.86 -22.58
N LEU A 447 -18.41 11.04 -23.14
CA LEU A 447 -17.21 11.42 -23.91
C LEU A 447 -16.16 12.15 -23.10
N TRP A 448 -16.42 12.49 -21.83
CA TRP A 448 -15.58 13.40 -21.06
C TRP A 448 -14.86 12.67 -19.94
N TRP A 449 -13.55 12.85 -19.87
CA TRP A 449 -12.74 12.47 -18.74
C TRP A 449 -12.83 13.55 -17.66
N ILE A 450 -13.14 13.14 -16.43
CA ILE A 450 -13.25 14.02 -15.27
C ILE A 450 -12.00 13.84 -14.40
N PRO A 451 -11.31 14.92 -14.01
CA PRO A 451 -10.20 14.83 -13.08
C PRO A 451 -10.61 14.16 -11.77
N THR A 452 -9.75 13.28 -11.25
CA THR A 452 -9.93 12.72 -9.90
C THR A 452 -9.55 13.77 -8.85
N THR A 453 -9.94 13.53 -7.59
CA THR A 453 -9.51 14.34 -6.44
C THR A 453 -7.98 14.36 -6.25
N TRP A 454 -7.27 13.44 -6.88
CA TRP A 454 -5.80 13.28 -6.84
C TRP A 454 -5.07 13.93 -8.02
N ASP A 455 -5.75 14.66 -8.92
CA ASP A 455 -5.17 15.32 -10.11
C ASP A 455 -4.40 16.59 -9.71
N ASN A 456 -3.25 16.42 -9.08
CA ASN A 456 -2.39 17.53 -8.62
C ASN A 456 -1.62 18.24 -9.75
N ARG A 457 -1.66 17.74 -10.96
CA ARG A 457 -1.00 18.26 -12.19
C ARG A 457 0.50 18.45 -12.10
N HIS A 458 0.97 19.26 -11.16
CA HIS A 458 2.38 19.67 -11.02
C HIS A 458 2.86 19.38 -9.61
N LEU A 459 3.88 18.53 -9.47
CA LEU A 459 4.54 18.23 -8.21
C LEU A 459 6.02 18.51 -8.35
N LEU A 460 6.56 19.34 -7.48
CA LEU A 460 7.98 19.66 -7.40
C LEU A 460 8.48 19.35 -5.99
N ASN A 461 9.55 18.56 -5.91
CA ASN A 461 10.21 18.20 -4.66
C ASN A 461 11.71 18.46 -4.76
#